data_ce9b012436540ffa55119158b1299179
#
_entry.id   ce9b012436540ffa55119158b1299179
#
_cell.length_a   1.000
_cell.length_b   1.000
_cell.length_c   1.000
_cell.angle_alpha   90.00
_cell.angle_beta   90.00
_cell.angle_gamma   90.00
#
_symmetry.space_group_name_H-M   'P 1'
#
loop_
_entity.id
_entity.type
_entity.pdbx_description
1 polymer ?
#
loop_
_entity_poly.entity_id
_entity_poly.type
_entity_poly.pdbx_seq_one_letter_code
_entity_poly.pdbx_strand_id
1 'polypeptide(L)'
;MKLAQLRKPDDGTTPVAAIAGTQAQDAPRPSAAPGWRQHWQRYALAGGALVLVLFAWLLHGWLRTGDVLSRERLRTASVNRGHFVRDVAAEGTVVAAVNPTLYAIAPGTVSYLVRAGEAVTKDEPLATLDSPELNNEYQRERATLDSLDAALSRQQIEIRRQIMTSQQQADLAQVAIKAAQRELARNQWAWDEHVIPERDYKRAQDDVATAQLNYDHARDSAGLERDSLALDLRTKRLERDRQALVVQSLQQRVAELTVRSPVAGTVANLAVTEKTHVAADAALITVVDLSAFEIEFQVAESYAGEIKAGMAAAITLEGRDIAGVVTAISPEVRQNQVTGRVKFRDGQPPGLRQNERAAVRVMLDERDGVLKFERGSFIDAATRTVYVVRGSEAVRVPVELGAASVAEIEVLRGLAPGDIVVTSDTRDLNQAAQFAISN
;
A
#
# COMPACT_ATOMS: atom_id res chain seq x y z
N MET A 1 31.34 -28.58 -18.22
CA MET A 1 32.79 -28.42 -18.55
C MET A 1 33.51 -28.49 -17.21
N LYS A 2 34.07 -29.65 -16.92
CA LYS A 2 35.46 -30.05 -16.63
C LYS A 2 35.99 -29.39 -15.37
N LEU A 3 36.09 -30.15 -14.24
CA LEU A 3 37.18 -31.07 -13.83
C LEU A 3 38.47 -30.34 -13.41
N ALA A 4 38.93 -30.50 -12.20
CA ALA A 4 40.07 -31.30 -11.74
C ALA A 4 40.21 -31.06 -10.23
N GLN A 5 40.08 -31.96 -9.30
CA GLN A 5 40.93 -33.11 -8.88
C GLN A 5 42.46 -32.79 -8.92
N LEU A 6 43.06 -32.96 -7.78
CA LEU A 6 44.39 -33.58 -7.56
C LEU A 6 44.84 -33.24 -6.13
N ARG A 7 45.19 -34.04 -5.25
CA ARG A 7 45.83 -35.36 -5.09
C ARG A 7 46.81 -35.21 -3.93
N LYS A 8 46.69 -36.07 -2.97
CA LYS A 8 47.72 -36.46 -1.95
C LYS A 8 48.96 -37.04 -2.62
N PRO A 9 50.12 -36.99 -2.04
CA PRO A 9 50.78 -38.21 -1.56
C PRO A 9 51.37 -38.02 -0.17
N ASP A 10 51.30 -38.97 0.67
CA ASP A 10 51.96 -40.27 0.90
C ASP A 10 53.46 -40.24 1.08
N ASP A 11 53.85 -40.86 2.18
CA ASP A 11 54.97 -41.77 2.43
C ASP A 11 56.38 -41.29 2.76
N GLY A 12 56.84 -41.97 3.76
CA GLY A 12 58.20 -42.44 3.83
C GLY A 12 58.79 -42.47 5.26
N THR A 13 58.50 -43.47 6.03
CA THR A 13 59.39 -44.59 6.45
C THR A 13 60.91 -44.21 6.49
N THR A 14 61.71 -44.49 7.40
CA THR A 14 61.99 -45.67 8.19
C THR A 14 63.19 -45.40 9.13
N PRO A 15 63.64 -46.33 9.93
CA PRO A 15 64.45 -46.13 11.16
C PRO A 15 65.94 -46.50 10.93
N VAL A 16 66.78 -45.99 11.76
CA VAL A 16 68.13 -46.50 11.91
C VAL A 16 68.51 -46.49 13.40
N ALA A 17 68.49 -47.57 13.98
CA ALA A 17 69.59 -48.52 14.29
C ALA A 17 70.38 -48.12 15.53
N ALA A 18 70.40 -49.06 16.42
CA ALA A 18 71.15 -49.18 17.63
C ALA A 18 72.64 -49.24 17.41
N ILE A 19 73.38 -48.73 18.36
CA ILE A 19 74.69 -49.29 18.65
C ILE A 19 74.86 -49.49 20.15
N ALA A 20 75.29 -50.69 20.46
CA ALA A 20 75.49 -51.30 21.75
C ALA A 20 76.85 -51.04 22.39
N GLY A 21 76.93 -51.35 23.63
CA GLY A 21 78.18 -51.69 24.35
C GLY A 21 78.60 -50.69 25.40
N THR A 22 78.93 -50.96 26.55
CA THR A 22 79.46 -52.15 27.26
C THR A 22 79.34 -51.87 28.76
N GLN A 23 78.87 -52.83 29.53
CA GLN A 23 79.52 -53.64 30.57
C GLN A 23 80.36 -52.90 31.63
N ALA A 24 79.99 -53.05 32.78
CA ALA A 24 80.33 -53.97 33.94
C ALA A 24 81.12 -53.23 35.00
N GLN A 25 80.87 -53.44 36.16
CA GLN A 25 81.33 -54.33 37.25
C GLN A 25 81.21 -53.62 38.60
N ASP A 26 80.66 -54.15 39.44
CA ASP A 26 80.89 -54.99 40.63
C ASP A 26 80.78 -54.33 42.02
N ALA A 27 80.15 -55.03 42.85
CA ALA A 27 79.81 -54.91 44.28
C ALA A 27 81.07 -54.85 45.18
N PRO A 28 81.03 -54.70 46.49
CA PRO A 28 80.11 -55.38 47.39
C PRO A 28 79.64 -54.60 48.67
N ARG A 29 78.75 -55.29 49.45
CA ARG A 29 78.27 -55.06 50.82
C ARG A 29 79.37 -55.07 51.87
N PRO A 30 79.15 -54.53 53.11
CA PRO A 30 78.31 -55.21 54.10
C PRO A 30 77.55 -54.39 55.16
N SER A 31 76.53 -55.03 55.70
CA SER A 31 76.01 -55.27 57.07
C SER A 31 75.67 -54.10 58.01
N ALA A 32 74.42 -54.12 58.38
CA ALA A 32 73.74 -54.32 59.69
C ALA A 32 74.01 -53.34 60.85
N ALA A 33 72.92 -52.74 61.30
CA ALA A 33 72.34 -52.92 62.66
C ALA A 33 71.28 -51.81 62.97
N PRO A 34 70.46 -51.93 63.99
CA PRO A 34 69.03 -51.82 63.89
C PRO A 34 68.43 -50.68 64.73
N GLY A 35 67.13 -50.42 64.39
CA GLY A 35 66.23 -49.98 65.37
C GLY A 35 66.11 -48.51 65.74
N TRP A 36 65.22 -47.77 65.04
CA TRP A 36 64.45 -46.62 65.57
C TRP A 36 63.38 -46.17 64.61
N ARG A 37 62.98 -46.97 63.64
CA ARG A 37 62.11 -46.52 62.52
C ARG A 37 60.64 -46.81 62.63
N GLN A 38 60.14 -47.46 63.74
CA GLN A 38 58.79 -48.00 63.79
C GLN A 38 57.76 -47.06 64.39
N HIS A 39 58.16 -45.97 65.03
CA HIS A 39 57.22 -44.99 65.57
C HIS A 39 57.05 -43.71 64.69
N TRP A 40 58.03 -43.37 63.85
CA TRP A 40 57.99 -42.18 63.04
C TRP A 40 57.06 -42.35 61.83
N GLN A 41 56.86 -43.55 61.33
CA GLN A 41 55.96 -43.84 60.27
C GLN A 41 54.48 -43.64 60.62
N ARG A 42 54.10 -43.86 61.90
CA ARG A 42 52.73 -43.64 62.40
C ARG A 42 52.40 -42.11 62.54
N TYR A 43 53.38 -41.35 62.96
CA TYR A 43 53.20 -39.87 63.02
C TYR A 43 53.31 -39.21 61.67
N ALA A 44 54.07 -39.72 60.73
CA ALA A 44 54.12 -39.22 59.36
C ALA A 44 52.80 -39.50 58.58
N LEU A 45 52.18 -40.68 58.83
CA LEU A 45 50.87 -40.98 58.23
C LEU A 45 49.74 -40.18 58.88
N ALA A 46 49.76 -39.91 60.14
CA ALA A 46 48.78 -39.06 60.82
C ALA A 46 48.92 -37.56 60.42
N GLY A 47 50.17 -37.07 60.31
CA GLY A 47 50.45 -35.78 59.83
C GLY A 47 50.07 -35.55 58.36
N GLY A 48 50.34 -36.58 57.50
CA GLY A 48 49.96 -36.59 56.11
C GLY A 48 48.43 -36.57 55.90
N ALA A 49 47.70 -37.35 56.73
CA ALA A 49 46.24 -37.36 56.68
C ALA A 49 45.64 -35.98 57.11
N LEU A 50 46.25 -35.35 58.13
CA LEU A 50 45.80 -34.00 58.60
C LEU A 50 46.09 -32.93 57.58
N VAL A 51 47.24 -32.97 56.88
CA VAL A 51 47.56 -32.05 55.81
C VAL A 51 46.63 -32.29 54.59
N LEU A 52 46.27 -33.54 54.26
CA LEU A 52 45.33 -33.88 53.20
C LEU A 52 43.90 -33.39 53.54
N VAL A 53 43.48 -33.51 54.79
CA VAL A 53 42.16 -32.99 55.22
C VAL A 53 42.16 -31.45 55.23
N LEU A 54 43.25 -30.83 55.70
CA LEU A 54 43.41 -29.37 55.63
C LEU A 54 43.50 -28.84 54.19
N PHE A 55 44.20 -29.59 53.31
CA PHE A 55 44.28 -29.28 51.86
C PHE A 55 42.96 -29.51 51.17
N ALA A 56 42.27 -30.60 51.50
CA ALA A 56 40.92 -30.82 50.97
C ALA A 56 39.91 -29.78 51.45
N TRP A 57 40.05 -29.29 52.72
CA TRP A 57 39.21 -28.22 53.28
C TRP A 57 39.54 -26.88 52.65
N LEU A 58 40.83 -26.58 52.42
CA LEU A 58 41.28 -25.41 51.67
C LEU A 58 40.88 -25.45 50.19
N LEU A 59 41.02 -26.61 49.56
CA LEU A 59 40.56 -26.84 48.19
C LEU A 59 39.04 -26.70 48.09
N HIS A 60 38.29 -27.21 49.05
CA HIS A 60 36.84 -27.11 49.11
C HIS A 60 36.39 -25.66 49.32
N GLY A 61 37.15 -24.86 50.09
CA GLY A 61 36.99 -23.43 50.25
C GLY A 61 37.32 -22.64 48.99
N TRP A 62 38.35 -23.09 48.26
CA TRP A 62 38.78 -22.43 47.01
C TRP A 62 37.88 -22.77 45.83
N LEU A 63 37.28 -23.95 45.79
CA LEU A 63 36.28 -24.36 44.80
C LEU A 63 34.90 -23.74 45.04
N ARG A 64 34.65 -23.10 46.20
CA ARG A 64 33.44 -22.40 46.56
C ARG A 64 33.49 -20.88 46.36
N THR A 65 34.62 -20.33 45.87
CA THR A 65 34.65 -18.92 45.40
C THR A 65 33.85 -18.83 44.12
N GLY A 66 32.50 -18.73 44.26
CA GLY A 66 31.63 -18.28 43.21
C GLY A 66 32.12 -16.94 42.72
N ASP A 67 31.96 -16.67 41.42
CA ASP A 67 32.29 -15.42 40.76
C ASP A 67 31.78 -14.25 41.63
N VAL A 68 32.69 -13.41 42.12
CA VAL A 68 32.38 -12.20 42.90
C VAL A 68 32.40 -11.02 41.96
N LEU A 69 31.24 -10.45 41.67
CA LEU A 69 31.14 -9.24 40.85
C LEU A 69 31.02 -8.00 41.76
N SER A 70 31.80 -6.97 41.44
CA SER A 70 31.71 -5.69 42.13
C SER A 70 30.41 -4.98 41.78
N ARG A 71 29.74 -4.42 42.78
CA ARG A 71 28.45 -3.72 42.67
C ARG A 71 28.50 -2.54 41.68
N GLU A 72 29.65 -1.92 41.51
CA GLU A 72 29.84 -0.82 40.57
C GLU A 72 29.71 -1.23 39.08
N ARG A 73 29.88 -2.52 38.76
CA ARG A 73 29.74 -3.05 37.40
C ARG A 73 28.33 -3.58 37.08
N LEU A 74 27.48 -3.70 38.11
CA LEU A 74 26.14 -4.22 37.98
C LEU A 74 25.14 -3.07 37.78
N ARG A 75 24.49 -3.03 36.68
CA ARG A 75 23.27 -2.23 36.52
C ARG A 75 22.10 -3.04 37.04
N THR A 76 21.26 -2.44 37.86
CA THR A 76 20.09 -3.06 38.43
C THR A 76 18.86 -2.19 38.18
N ALA A 77 17.71 -2.85 38.03
CA ALA A 77 16.43 -2.19 37.91
C ALA A 77 15.45 -2.74 38.94
N SER A 78 14.62 -1.89 39.50
CA SER A 78 13.55 -2.32 40.42
C SER A 78 12.30 -2.70 39.65
N VAL A 79 11.66 -3.80 40.04
CA VAL A 79 10.36 -4.24 39.50
C VAL A 79 9.26 -3.44 40.18
N ASN A 80 8.53 -2.65 39.41
CA ASN A 80 7.44 -1.82 39.90
C ASN A 80 6.14 -2.10 39.15
N ARG A 81 5.00 -1.84 39.79
CA ARG A 81 3.71 -1.76 39.10
C ARG A 81 3.48 -0.37 38.56
N GLY A 82 3.09 -0.27 37.29
CA GLY A 82 2.83 1.03 36.70
C GLY A 82 2.21 0.96 35.33
N HIS A 83 2.10 2.11 34.74
CA HIS A 83 1.66 2.30 33.36
C HIS A 83 2.79 1.88 32.41
N PHE A 84 2.52 0.93 31.53
CA PHE A 84 3.45 0.44 30.51
C PHE A 84 3.00 0.90 29.14
N VAL A 85 3.92 1.53 28.42
CA VAL A 85 3.69 1.97 27.05
C VAL A 85 4.74 1.33 26.14
N ARG A 86 4.26 0.65 25.13
CA ARG A 86 5.10 0.19 24.04
C ARG A 86 4.84 1.08 22.83
N ASP A 87 5.81 1.86 22.47
CA ASP A 87 5.76 2.79 21.35
C ASP A 87 6.86 2.51 20.34
N VAL A 88 6.66 2.99 19.14
CA VAL A 88 7.66 3.01 18.08
C VAL A 88 7.88 4.45 17.67
N ALA A 89 9.15 4.87 17.78
CA ALA A 89 9.57 6.17 17.31
C ALA A 89 9.93 6.09 15.82
N ALA A 90 9.46 7.07 15.08
CA ALA A 90 9.70 7.22 13.64
C ALA A 90 9.99 8.67 13.31
N GLU A 91 10.82 8.88 12.30
CA GLU A 91 10.98 10.21 11.70
C GLU A 91 9.88 10.46 10.70
N GLY A 92 9.35 11.67 10.69
CA GLY A 92 8.30 12.09 9.80
C GLY A 92 8.52 13.50 9.27
N THR A 93 7.72 13.85 8.28
CA THR A 93 7.67 15.19 7.69
C THR A 93 6.24 15.67 7.59
N VAL A 94 6.04 16.97 7.78
CA VAL A 94 4.74 17.62 7.56
C VAL A 94 4.45 17.61 6.06
N VAL A 95 3.33 17.03 5.67
CA VAL A 95 2.84 17.04 4.28
C VAL A 95 1.43 17.60 4.25
N ALA A 96 1.10 18.32 3.19
CA ALA A 96 -0.29 18.71 3.00
C ALA A 96 -1.13 17.46 2.70
N ALA A 97 -2.31 17.38 3.30
CA ALA A 97 -3.23 16.25 3.07
C ALA A 97 -3.64 16.15 1.60
N VAL A 98 -3.75 17.31 0.91
CA VAL A 98 -4.08 17.43 -0.51
C VAL A 98 -3.10 18.36 -1.18
N ASN A 99 -2.35 17.86 -2.14
CA ASN A 99 -1.36 18.61 -2.92
C ASN A 99 -1.38 18.20 -4.40
N PRO A 100 -2.48 18.47 -5.13
CA PRO A 100 -2.60 18.09 -6.52
C PRO A 100 -1.55 18.76 -7.41
N THR A 101 -0.91 17.97 -8.24
CA THR A 101 -0.12 18.46 -9.37
C THR A 101 -0.99 18.45 -10.61
N LEU A 102 -1.07 19.59 -11.29
CA LEU A 102 -1.86 19.80 -12.50
C LEU A 102 -0.96 19.59 -13.71
N TYR A 103 -1.47 18.89 -14.71
CA TYR A 103 -0.73 18.48 -15.89
C TYR A 103 -1.33 19.11 -17.16
N ALA A 104 -0.52 19.23 -18.21
CA ALA A 104 -0.96 19.67 -19.52
C ALA A 104 -1.84 18.60 -20.17
N ILE A 105 -3.08 18.95 -20.58
CA ILE A 105 -4.00 18.02 -21.27
C ILE A 105 -3.63 17.77 -22.73
N ALA A 106 -2.89 18.69 -23.34
CA ALA A 106 -2.44 18.62 -24.73
C ALA A 106 -1.09 19.33 -24.90
N PRO A 107 -0.35 19.03 -25.98
CA PRO A 107 0.83 19.83 -26.32
C PRO A 107 0.46 21.28 -26.59
N GLY A 108 1.29 22.21 -26.09
CA GLY A 108 1.01 23.61 -26.28
C GLY A 108 1.98 24.52 -25.54
N THR A 109 1.78 25.82 -25.68
CA THR A 109 2.58 26.84 -24.99
C THR A 109 1.84 27.30 -23.74
N VAL A 110 2.50 27.17 -22.57
CA VAL A 110 1.90 27.53 -21.28
C VAL A 110 2.05 29.03 -21.01
N SER A 111 0.97 29.64 -20.49
CA SER A 111 0.96 31.02 -19.94
C SER A 111 0.33 30.96 -18.56
N TYR A 112 1.08 31.40 -17.53
CA TYR A 112 0.61 31.41 -16.15
C TYR A 112 -0.19 32.67 -15.84
N LEU A 113 -1.26 32.51 -15.10
CA LEU A 113 -2.09 33.60 -14.58
C LEU A 113 -1.77 33.92 -13.12
N VAL A 114 -1.01 33.04 -12.46
CA VAL A 114 -0.65 33.10 -11.04
C VAL A 114 0.85 32.95 -10.86
N ARG A 115 1.35 33.30 -9.68
CA ARG A 115 2.76 33.18 -9.30
C ARG A 115 2.95 32.13 -8.20
N ALA A 116 4.15 31.57 -8.11
CA ALA A 116 4.52 30.73 -6.98
C ALA A 116 4.39 31.52 -5.65
N GLY A 117 3.77 30.89 -4.65
CA GLY A 117 3.45 31.50 -3.35
C GLY A 117 2.11 32.25 -3.30
N GLU A 118 1.39 32.38 -4.40
CA GLU A 118 0.08 33.05 -4.48
C GLU A 118 -1.02 32.15 -3.92
N ALA A 119 -1.95 32.73 -3.15
CA ALA A 119 -3.13 32.02 -2.66
C ALA A 119 -4.18 31.98 -3.75
N VAL A 120 -4.80 30.81 -3.93
CA VAL A 120 -5.79 30.56 -4.99
C VAL A 120 -7.03 29.91 -4.39
N THR A 121 -8.18 30.19 -5.02
CA THR A 121 -9.45 29.58 -4.65
C THR A 121 -9.77 28.37 -5.53
N LYS A 122 -10.72 27.55 -5.10
CA LYS A 122 -11.20 26.44 -5.91
C LYS A 122 -11.80 26.96 -7.23
N ASP A 123 -11.54 26.25 -8.33
CA ASP A 123 -11.95 26.54 -9.72
C ASP A 123 -11.35 27.83 -10.31
N GLU A 124 -10.42 28.47 -9.62
CA GLU A 124 -9.68 29.64 -10.13
C GLU A 124 -8.76 29.25 -11.30
N PRO A 125 -8.73 30.02 -12.39
CA PRO A 125 -7.85 29.73 -13.51
C PRO A 125 -6.39 30.06 -13.13
N LEU A 126 -5.51 29.07 -13.26
CA LEU A 126 -4.09 29.16 -12.87
C LEU A 126 -3.17 29.35 -14.07
N ALA A 127 -3.50 28.70 -15.17
CA ALA A 127 -2.74 28.78 -16.41
C ALA A 127 -3.66 28.59 -17.62
N THR A 128 -3.22 29.09 -18.76
CA THR A 128 -3.80 28.78 -20.06
C THR A 128 -2.76 28.11 -20.93
N LEU A 129 -3.18 27.09 -21.64
CA LEU A 129 -2.35 26.35 -22.58
C LEU A 129 -2.81 26.71 -23.99
N ASP A 130 -1.96 27.34 -24.76
CA ASP A 130 -2.23 27.60 -26.18
C ASP A 130 -1.84 26.36 -27.00
N SER A 131 -2.86 25.64 -27.47
CA SER A 131 -2.72 24.46 -28.31
C SER A 131 -3.43 24.64 -29.66
N PRO A 132 -2.73 25.14 -30.66
CA PRO A 132 -3.30 25.28 -31.99
C PRO A 132 -3.73 23.96 -32.62
N GLU A 133 -3.03 22.87 -32.29
CA GLU A 133 -3.34 21.54 -32.79
C GLU A 133 -4.72 21.06 -32.32
N LEU A 134 -4.98 21.11 -31.01
CA LEU A 134 -6.27 20.71 -30.43
C LEU A 134 -7.42 21.64 -30.91
N ASN A 135 -7.17 22.93 -31.01
CA ASN A 135 -8.14 23.88 -31.55
C ASN A 135 -8.48 23.59 -33.02
N ASN A 136 -7.47 23.29 -33.84
CA ASN A 136 -7.68 22.91 -35.24
C ASN A 136 -8.42 21.60 -35.39
N GLU A 137 -8.13 20.62 -34.54
CA GLU A 137 -8.86 19.35 -34.51
C GLU A 137 -10.33 19.58 -34.15
N TYR A 138 -10.61 20.33 -33.09
CA TYR A 138 -11.97 20.70 -32.72
C TYR A 138 -12.73 21.39 -33.87
N GLN A 139 -12.11 22.36 -34.53
CA GLN A 139 -12.74 23.06 -35.62
C GLN A 139 -13.03 22.15 -36.84
N ARG A 140 -12.13 21.22 -37.15
CA ARG A 140 -12.35 20.24 -38.25
C ARG A 140 -13.52 19.32 -37.95
N GLU A 141 -13.54 18.75 -36.73
CA GLU A 141 -14.60 17.82 -36.32
C GLU A 141 -15.96 18.55 -36.21
N ARG A 142 -15.95 19.80 -35.78
CA ARG A 142 -17.15 20.63 -35.76
C ARG A 142 -17.67 20.89 -37.17
N ALA A 143 -16.79 21.23 -38.11
CA ALA A 143 -17.19 21.43 -39.52
C ALA A 143 -17.75 20.12 -40.13
N THR A 144 -17.21 18.96 -39.74
CA THR A 144 -17.76 17.64 -40.12
C THR A 144 -19.17 17.45 -39.56
N LEU A 145 -19.41 17.77 -38.29
CA LEU A 145 -20.75 17.74 -37.68
C LEU A 145 -21.75 18.66 -38.42
N ASP A 146 -21.36 19.88 -38.69
CA ASP A 146 -22.21 20.87 -39.42
C ASP A 146 -22.56 20.31 -40.82
N SER A 147 -21.61 19.66 -41.49
CA SER A 147 -21.85 18.96 -42.79
C SER A 147 -22.84 17.83 -42.69
N LEU A 148 -22.74 16.99 -41.61
CA LEU A 148 -23.68 15.89 -41.36
C LEU A 148 -25.08 16.42 -41.03
N ASP A 149 -25.20 17.49 -40.25
CA ASP A 149 -26.47 18.15 -39.96
C ASP A 149 -27.15 18.69 -41.24
N ALA A 150 -26.37 19.28 -42.13
CA ALA A 150 -26.87 19.73 -43.44
C ALA A 150 -27.31 18.55 -44.32
N ALA A 151 -26.54 17.45 -44.30
CA ALA A 151 -26.88 16.24 -45.05
C ALA A 151 -28.15 15.57 -44.49
N LEU A 152 -28.28 15.48 -43.17
CA LEU A 152 -29.46 14.96 -42.50
C LEU A 152 -30.73 15.79 -42.84
N SER A 153 -30.60 17.11 -42.84
CA SER A 153 -31.69 18.02 -43.20
C SER A 153 -32.16 17.80 -44.64
N ARG A 154 -31.23 17.65 -45.59
CA ARG A 154 -31.54 17.32 -47.00
C ARG A 154 -32.23 15.96 -47.11
N GLN A 155 -31.73 14.96 -46.42
CA GLN A 155 -32.31 13.61 -46.42
C GLN A 155 -33.74 13.61 -45.85
N GLN A 156 -34.01 14.41 -44.78
CA GLN A 156 -35.36 14.55 -44.24
C GLN A 156 -36.34 15.13 -45.25
N ILE A 157 -35.93 16.10 -46.05
CA ILE A 157 -36.78 16.68 -47.09
C ILE A 157 -37.03 15.66 -48.18
N GLU A 158 -36.03 14.93 -48.64
CA GLU A 158 -36.18 13.91 -49.69
C GLU A 158 -37.08 12.77 -49.25
N ILE A 159 -36.88 12.27 -48.03
CA ILE A 159 -37.75 11.24 -47.41
C ILE A 159 -39.23 11.71 -47.37
N ARG A 160 -39.46 12.95 -46.93
CA ARG A 160 -40.83 13.50 -46.90
C ARG A 160 -41.45 13.55 -48.28
N ARG A 161 -40.68 13.94 -49.30
CA ARG A 161 -41.14 13.96 -50.68
C ARG A 161 -41.50 12.55 -51.18
N GLN A 162 -40.67 11.56 -50.91
CA GLN A 162 -40.87 10.18 -51.32
C GLN A 162 -42.09 9.54 -50.60
N ILE A 163 -42.29 9.76 -49.33
CA ILE A 163 -43.50 9.36 -48.59
C ILE A 163 -44.74 9.98 -49.18
N MET A 164 -44.72 11.27 -49.53
CA MET A 164 -45.86 11.95 -50.17
C MET A 164 -46.19 11.32 -51.52
N THR A 165 -45.17 10.96 -52.34
CA THR A 165 -45.37 10.30 -53.62
C THR A 165 -46.01 8.89 -53.49
N SER A 166 -45.49 8.09 -52.58
CA SER A 166 -46.05 6.75 -52.28
C SER A 166 -47.48 6.82 -51.71
N GLN A 167 -47.74 7.77 -50.86
CA GLN A 167 -49.07 7.99 -50.32
C GLN A 167 -50.05 8.45 -51.41
N GLN A 168 -49.66 9.34 -52.32
CA GLN A 168 -50.48 9.78 -53.44
C GLN A 168 -50.87 8.59 -54.33
N GLN A 169 -49.98 7.61 -54.58
CA GLN A 169 -50.27 6.41 -55.34
C GLN A 169 -51.34 5.54 -54.64
N ALA A 170 -51.24 5.37 -53.31
CA ALA A 170 -52.22 4.62 -52.55
C ALA A 170 -53.59 5.38 -52.50
N ASP A 171 -53.59 6.69 -52.42
CA ASP A 171 -54.82 7.48 -52.45
C ASP A 171 -55.53 7.41 -53.82
N LEU A 172 -54.77 7.43 -54.94
CA LEU A 172 -55.32 7.20 -56.28
C LEU A 172 -55.93 5.82 -56.44
N ALA A 173 -55.24 4.77 -55.93
CA ALA A 173 -55.81 3.43 -55.93
C ALA A 173 -57.06 3.31 -55.06
N GLN A 174 -57.13 4.05 -53.94
CA GLN A 174 -58.31 4.15 -53.10
C GLN A 174 -59.50 4.80 -53.83
N VAL A 175 -59.26 5.81 -54.64
CA VAL A 175 -60.29 6.45 -55.46
C VAL A 175 -60.80 5.47 -56.53
N ALA A 176 -59.90 4.68 -57.16
CA ALA A 176 -60.23 3.72 -58.18
C ALA A 176 -61.16 2.60 -57.64
N ILE A 177 -60.81 2.01 -56.44
CA ILE A 177 -61.68 1.01 -55.80
C ILE A 177 -63.06 1.54 -55.45
N LYS A 178 -63.13 2.75 -54.87
CA LYS A 178 -64.44 3.42 -54.62
C LYS A 178 -65.26 3.62 -55.87
N ALA A 179 -64.64 3.94 -57.01
CA ALA A 179 -65.32 4.04 -58.31
C ALA A 179 -65.84 2.71 -58.77
N ALA A 180 -65.02 1.62 -58.76
CA ALA A 180 -65.39 0.26 -59.12
C ALA A 180 -66.53 -0.25 -58.24
N GLN A 181 -66.50 0.01 -56.92
CA GLN A 181 -67.58 -0.37 -55.95
C GLN A 181 -68.91 0.31 -56.31
N ARG A 182 -68.89 1.62 -56.67
CA ARG A 182 -70.11 2.31 -57.11
C ARG A 182 -70.65 1.75 -58.45
N GLU A 183 -69.78 1.35 -59.34
CA GLU A 183 -70.16 0.72 -60.64
C GLU A 183 -70.76 -0.66 -60.41
N LEU A 184 -70.15 -1.48 -59.52
CA LEU A 184 -70.72 -2.75 -59.13
C LEU A 184 -72.10 -2.61 -58.48
N ALA A 185 -72.31 -1.67 -57.59
CA ALA A 185 -73.59 -1.40 -56.99
C ALA A 185 -74.68 -1.02 -58.00
N ARG A 186 -74.33 -0.23 -59.05
CA ARG A 186 -75.24 0.06 -60.17
C ARG A 186 -75.54 -1.18 -60.96
N ASN A 187 -74.53 -1.97 -61.34
CA ASN A 187 -74.71 -3.20 -62.15
C ASN A 187 -75.45 -4.28 -61.37
N GLN A 188 -75.27 -4.39 -60.07
CA GLN A 188 -76.02 -5.27 -59.20
C GLN A 188 -77.53 -4.95 -59.27
N TRP A 189 -77.92 -3.65 -59.06
CA TRP A 189 -79.30 -3.22 -59.18
C TRP A 189 -79.85 -3.54 -60.61
N ALA A 190 -79.13 -3.24 -61.69
CA ALA A 190 -79.56 -3.49 -63.05
C ALA A 190 -79.66 -4.96 -63.39
N TRP A 191 -78.84 -5.81 -62.78
CA TRP A 191 -78.93 -7.26 -62.89
C TRP A 191 -80.19 -7.83 -62.17
N ASP A 192 -80.42 -7.38 -60.91
CA ASP A 192 -81.59 -7.78 -60.17
C ASP A 192 -82.92 -7.40 -60.82
N GLU A 193 -82.88 -6.28 -61.57
CA GLU A 193 -83.97 -5.87 -62.49
C GLU A 193 -83.99 -6.52 -63.85
N HIS A 194 -83.11 -7.48 -64.14
CA HIS A 194 -82.94 -8.20 -65.41
C HIS A 194 -82.66 -7.28 -66.66
N VAL A 195 -82.05 -6.08 -66.44
CA VAL A 195 -81.77 -5.11 -67.48
C VAL A 195 -80.46 -5.36 -68.18
N ILE A 196 -79.47 -6.03 -67.52
CA ILE A 196 -78.14 -6.32 -68.05
C ILE A 196 -77.86 -7.84 -68.07
N PRO A 197 -76.92 -8.31 -68.98
CA PRO A 197 -76.44 -9.70 -69.00
C PRO A 197 -75.60 -10.04 -67.74
N GLU A 198 -75.63 -11.29 -67.29
CA GLU A 198 -74.82 -11.84 -66.19
C GLU A 198 -73.32 -11.54 -66.40
N ARG A 199 -72.86 -11.61 -67.61
CA ARG A 199 -71.46 -11.30 -67.95
C ARG A 199 -71.03 -9.89 -67.52
N ASP A 200 -71.86 -8.88 -67.67
CA ASP A 200 -71.55 -7.53 -67.40
C ASP A 200 -71.53 -7.27 -65.83
N TYR A 201 -72.39 -7.93 -65.08
CA TYR A 201 -72.36 -7.96 -63.65
C TYR A 201 -71.09 -8.67 -63.13
N LYS A 202 -70.71 -9.87 -63.65
CA LYS A 202 -69.51 -10.56 -63.28
C LYS A 202 -68.26 -9.75 -63.62
N ARG A 203 -68.22 -9.05 -64.71
CA ARG A 203 -67.13 -8.17 -65.05
C ARG A 203 -66.97 -7.04 -64.01
N ALA A 204 -68.07 -6.43 -63.55
CA ALA A 204 -67.99 -5.45 -62.53
C ALA A 204 -67.50 -6.01 -61.16
N GLN A 205 -67.79 -7.28 -60.86
CA GLN A 205 -67.19 -7.96 -59.68
C GLN A 205 -65.67 -8.15 -59.86
N ASP A 206 -65.22 -8.56 -61.06
CA ASP A 206 -63.81 -8.74 -61.36
C ASP A 206 -63.03 -7.40 -61.31
N ASP A 207 -63.71 -6.34 -61.79
CA ASP A 207 -63.13 -4.97 -61.76
C ASP A 207 -62.95 -4.48 -60.31
N VAL A 208 -63.91 -4.77 -59.40
CA VAL A 208 -63.75 -4.47 -57.96
C VAL A 208 -62.63 -5.31 -57.34
N ALA A 209 -62.58 -6.59 -57.61
CA ALA A 209 -61.52 -7.48 -57.10
C ALA A 209 -60.14 -7.00 -57.53
N THR A 210 -60.01 -6.61 -58.85
CA THR A 210 -58.78 -6.08 -59.38
C THR A 210 -58.41 -4.73 -58.76
N ALA A 211 -59.36 -3.81 -58.57
CA ALA A 211 -59.15 -2.52 -57.94
C ALA A 211 -58.78 -2.66 -56.44
N GLN A 212 -59.41 -3.64 -55.74
CA GLN A 212 -59.09 -3.95 -54.37
C GLN A 212 -57.64 -4.43 -54.24
N LEU A 213 -57.24 -5.38 -55.06
CA LEU A 213 -55.87 -5.92 -55.06
C LEU A 213 -54.84 -4.82 -55.31
N ASN A 214 -55.11 -3.94 -56.30
CA ASN A 214 -54.24 -2.81 -56.59
C ASN A 214 -54.12 -1.84 -55.42
N TYR A 215 -55.25 -1.56 -54.72
CA TYR A 215 -55.24 -0.70 -53.55
C TYR A 215 -54.43 -1.32 -52.40
N ASP A 216 -54.65 -2.60 -52.11
CA ASP A 216 -53.96 -3.32 -51.05
C ASP A 216 -52.42 -3.32 -51.33
N HIS A 217 -52.01 -3.62 -52.56
CA HIS A 217 -50.62 -3.53 -52.98
C HIS A 217 -50.02 -2.14 -52.86
N ALA A 218 -50.72 -1.12 -53.31
CA ALA A 218 -50.25 0.29 -53.21
C ALA A 218 -50.11 0.73 -51.73
N ARG A 219 -51.12 0.38 -50.88
CA ARG A 219 -51.09 0.69 -49.45
C ARG A 219 -49.93 -0.02 -48.73
N ASP A 220 -49.76 -1.32 -49.00
CA ASP A 220 -48.75 -2.13 -48.34
C ASP A 220 -47.35 -1.71 -48.80
N SER A 221 -47.16 -1.41 -50.07
CA SER A 221 -45.92 -0.87 -50.65
C SER A 221 -45.59 0.49 -50.03
N ALA A 222 -46.57 1.40 -49.86
CA ALA A 222 -46.37 2.72 -49.21
C ALA A 222 -45.98 2.54 -47.72
N GLY A 223 -46.53 1.53 -47.02
CA GLY A 223 -46.16 1.17 -45.67
C GLY A 223 -44.71 0.70 -45.55
N LEU A 224 -44.30 -0.27 -46.37
CA LEU A 224 -42.93 -0.80 -46.38
C LEU A 224 -41.89 0.30 -46.73
N GLU A 225 -42.22 1.11 -47.74
CA GLU A 225 -41.35 2.24 -48.16
C GLU A 225 -41.15 3.22 -47.02
N ARG A 226 -42.24 3.61 -46.33
CA ARG A 226 -42.15 4.52 -45.14
C ARG A 226 -41.28 3.93 -44.07
N ASP A 227 -41.41 2.62 -43.75
CA ASP A 227 -40.64 1.95 -42.72
C ASP A 227 -39.16 1.88 -43.07
N SER A 228 -38.84 1.56 -44.34
CA SER A 228 -37.48 1.57 -44.89
C SER A 228 -36.82 2.94 -44.78
N LEU A 229 -37.54 3.99 -45.21
CA LEU A 229 -37.05 5.37 -45.12
C LEU A 229 -36.87 5.86 -43.69
N ALA A 230 -37.69 5.36 -42.76
CA ALA A 230 -37.53 5.64 -41.31
C ALA A 230 -36.26 5.03 -40.74
N LEU A 231 -35.90 3.80 -41.19
CA LEU A 231 -34.64 3.16 -40.84
C LEU A 231 -33.44 3.92 -41.38
N ASP A 232 -33.48 4.34 -42.62
CA ASP A 232 -32.43 5.13 -43.28
C ASP A 232 -32.22 6.46 -42.53
N LEU A 233 -33.30 7.14 -42.20
CA LEU A 233 -33.24 8.35 -41.39
C LEU A 233 -32.63 8.15 -40.00
N ARG A 234 -33.00 7.04 -39.35
CA ARG A 234 -32.43 6.66 -38.06
C ARG A 234 -30.93 6.42 -38.16
N THR A 235 -30.49 5.72 -39.18
CA THR A 235 -29.06 5.45 -39.43
C THR A 235 -28.29 6.76 -39.59
N LYS A 236 -28.81 7.69 -40.38
CA LYS A 236 -28.18 9.00 -40.58
C LYS A 236 -28.14 9.85 -39.31
N ARG A 237 -29.19 9.77 -38.46
CA ARG A 237 -29.21 10.42 -37.15
C ARG A 237 -28.13 9.86 -36.23
N LEU A 238 -27.98 8.52 -36.16
CA LEU A 238 -26.96 7.87 -35.35
C LEU A 238 -25.54 8.25 -35.79
N GLU A 239 -25.30 8.39 -37.10
CA GLU A 239 -24.02 8.84 -37.63
C GLU A 239 -23.70 10.28 -37.17
N ARG A 240 -24.67 11.20 -37.29
CA ARG A 240 -24.54 12.57 -36.81
C ARG A 240 -24.37 12.64 -35.28
N ASP A 241 -25.13 11.87 -34.52
CA ASP A 241 -25.08 11.82 -33.05
C ASP A 241 -23.73 11.30 -32.56
N ARG A 242 -23.15 10.29 -33.24
CA ARG A 242 -21.78 9.84 -32.96
C ARG A 242 -20.77 10.97 -33.17
N GLN A 243 -20.87 11.72 -34.25
CA GLN A 243 -19.99 12.85 -34.51
C GLN A 243 -20.19 13.97 -33.49
N ALA A 244 -21.42 14.21 -33.05
CA ALA A 244 -21.70 15.18 -31.98
C ALA A 244 -21.00 14.83 -30.66
N LEU A 245 -20.90 13.54 -30.30
CA LEU A 245 -20.14 13.10 -29.12
C LEU A 245 -18.63 13.34 -29.27
N VAL A 246 -18.07 13.16 -30.48
CA VAL A 246 -16.67 13.49 -30.76
C VAL A 246 -16.41 14.97 -30.57
N VAL A 247 -17.27 15.82 -31.13
CA VAL A 247 -17.16 17.27 -30.98
C VAL A 247 -17.30 17.70 -29.53
N GLN A 248 -18.23 17.11 -28.78
CA GLN A 248 -18.42 17.37 -27.35
C GLN A 248 -17.17 17.01 -26.54
N SER A 249 -16.57 15.85 -26.81
CA SER A 249 -15.33 15.42 -26.16
C SER A 249 -14.17 16.39 -26.42
N LEU A 250 -14.00 16.81 -27.65
CA LEU A 250 -12.98 17.80 -28.03
C LEU A 250 -13.25 19.17 -27.40
N GLN A 251 -14.53 19.58 -27.33
CA GLN A 251 -14.90 20.83 -26.67
C GLN A 251 -14.53 20.82 -25.17
N GLN A 252 -14.73 19.70 -24.49
CA GLN A 252 -14.29 19.54 -23.09
C GLN A 252 -12.77 19.66 -22.98
N ARG A 253 -12.01 18.96 -23.83
CA ARG A 253 -10.55 19.05 -23.84
C ARG A 253 -10.06 20.47 -24.14
N VAL A 254 -10.72 21.20 -25.02
CA VAL A 254 -10.42 22.62 -25.29
C VAL A 254 -10.73 23.49 -24.07
N ALA A 255 -11.81 23.22 -23.33
CA ALA A 255 -12.11 23.94 -22.09
C ALA A 255 -11.07 23.67 -21.00
N GLU A 256 -10.51 22.46 -20.96
CA GLU A 256 -9.45 22.04 -20.03
C GLU A 256 -8.07 22.62 -20.37
N LEU A 257 -7.89 23.27 -21.53
CA LEU A 257 -6.71 24.10 -21.82
C LEU A 257 -6.58 25.27 -20.84
N THR A 258 -7.66 25.67 -20.18
CA THR A 258 -7.62 26.56 -19.02
C THR A 258 -7.49 25.69 -17.78
N VAL A 259 -6.27 25.57 -17.28
CA VAL A 259 -5.95 24.79 -16.07
C VAL A 259 -6.49 25.52 -14.85
N ARG A 260 -7.35 24.84 -14.06
CA ARG A 260 -8.00 25.43 -12.88
C ARG A 260 -7.59 24.68 -11.61
N SER A 261 -7.62 25.38 -10.48
CA SER A 261 -7.34 24.75 -9.18
C SER A 261 -8.49 23.86 -8.74
N PRO A 262 -8.24 22.57 -8.42
CA PRO A 262 -9.29 21.69 -7.88
C PRO A 262 -9.59 21.97 -6.40
N VAL A 263 -8.71 22.69 -5.70
CA VAL A 263 -8.80 22.99 -4.26
C VAL A 263 -8.46 24.46 -4.00
N ALA A 264 -8.91 25.00 -2.88
CA ALA A 264 -8.38 26.26 -2.35
C ALA A 264 -7.02 25.98 -1.70
N GLY A 265 -6.03 26.85 -1.92
CA GLY A 265 -4.69 26.61 -1.39
C GLY A 265 -3.67 27.66 -1.83
N THR A 266 -2.41 27.28 -1.85
CA THR A 266 -1.30 28.13 -2.31
C THR A 266 -0.54 27.42 -3.43
N VAL A 267 -0.15 28.15 -4.45
CA VAL A 267 0.71 27.65 -5.53
C VAL A 267 2.09 27.37 -4.97
N ALA A 268 2.46 26.09 -4.88
CA ALA A 268 3.76 25.70 -4.32
C ALA A 268 4.88 25.84 -5.34
N ASN A 269 4.64 25.36 -6.55
CA ASN A 269 5.67 25.32 -7.60
C ASN A 269 5.05 25.46 -8.99
N LEU A 270 5.77 26.15 -9.87
CA LEU A 270 5.56 26.17 -11.33
C LEU A 270 6.63 25.28 -11.94
N ALA A 271 6.23 24.13 -12.51
CA ALA A 271 7.17 23.11 -12.96
C ALA A 271 7.96 23.50 -14.22
N VAL A 272 7.41 24.42 -15.03
CA VAL A 272 8.04 24.92 -16.26
C VAL A 272 8.04 26.44 -16.27
N THR A 273 8.90 27.04 -17.09
CA THR A 273 8.95 28.49 -17.26
C THR A 273 7.82 28.98 -18.16
N GLU A 274 7.38 30.19 -17.95
CA GLU A 274 6.36 30.86 -18.78
C GLU A 274 6.75 30.85 -20.26
N LYS A 275 5.75 30.69 -21.14
CA LYS A 275 5.91 30.63 -22.61
C LYS A 275 6.77 29.47 -23.12
N THR A 276 6.93 28.45 -22.32
CA THR A 276 7.58 27.20 -22.76
C THR A 276 6.57 26.31 -23.46
N HIS A 277 6.99 25.68 -24.54
CA HIS A 277 6.20 24.59 -25.17
C HIS A 277 6.34 23.31 -24.36
N VAL A 278 5.22 22.71 -24.00
CA VAL A 278 5.14 21.48 -23.21
C VAL A 278 4.46 20.37 -23.99
N ALA A 279 4.83 19.14 -23.69
CA ALA A 279 4.13 17.95 -24.20
C ALA A 279 2.84 17.70 -23.38
N ALA A 280 1.97 16.85 -23.89
CA ALA A 280 0.87 16.30 -23.08
C ALA A 280 1.42 15.60 -21.82
N ASP A 281 0.66 15.64 -20.74
CA ASP A 281 1.00 15.05 -19.43
C ASP A 281 2.26 15.67 -18.76
N ALA A 282 2.76 16.80 -19.26
CA ALA A 282 3.81 17.56 -18.57
C ALA A 282 3.24 18.21 -17.30
N ALA A 283 3.94 18.07 -16.17
CA ALA A 283 3.57 18.77 -14.93
C ALA A 283 3.68 20.29 -15.13
N LEU A 284 2.68 21.03 -14.70
CA LEU A 284 2.61 22.50 -14.84
C LEU A 284 2.67 23.20 -13.48
N ILE A 285 1.74 22.89 -12.59
CA ILE A 285 1.51 23.62 -11.34
C ILE A 285 1.22 22.61 -10.23
N THR A 286 1.83 22.80 -9.07
CA THR A 286 1.44 22.11 -7.85
C THR A 286 0.76 23.10 -6.91
N VAL A 287 -0.47 22.78 -6.50
CA VAL A 287 -1.23 23.55 -5.51
C VAL A 287 -1.23 22.76 -4.20
N VAL A 288 -1.02 23.45 -3.09
CA VAL A 288 -0.98 22.86 -1.75
C VAL A 288 -2.12 23.43 -0.93
N ASP A 289 -2.97 22.55 -0.43
CA ASP A 289 -4.00 22.92 0.54
C ASP A 289 -3.36 23.05 1.93
N LEU A 290 -3.25 24.27 2.41
CA LEU A 290 -2.69 24.59 3.74
C LEU A 290 -3.72 24.44 4.87
N SER A 291 -4.97 24.09 4.56
CA SER A 291 -6.03 23.94 5.56
C SER A 291 -5.92 22.63 6.34
N ALA A 292 -5.25 21.64 5.79
CA ALA A 292 -5.09 20.32 6.41
C ALA A 292 -3.68 19.78 6.17
N PHE A 293 -2.91 19.67 7.25
CA PHE A 293 -1.62 19.00 7.25
C PHE A 293 -1.71 17.63 7.91
N GLU A 294 -0.92 16.70 7.42
CA GLU A 294 -0.67 15.39 8.02
C GLU A 294 0.84 15.21 8.22
N ILE A 295 1.23 14.28 9.07
CA ILE A 295 2.62 13.87 9.19
C ILE A 295 2.80 12.56 8.44
N GLU A 296 3.63 12.54 7.41
CA GLU A 296 4.09 11.33 6.77
C GLU A 296 5.33 10.82 7.49
N PHE A 297 5.28 9.60 8.04
CA PHE A 297 6.37 9.01 8.79
C PHE A 297 6.80 7.67 8.19
N GLN A 298 8.05 7.30 8.44
CA GLN A 298 8.62 6.04 7.99
C GLN A 298 8.96 5.15 9.16
N VAL A 299 8.52 3.91 9.11
CA VAL A 299 8.76 2.91 10.15
C VAL A 299 9.33 1.64 9.55
N ALA A 300 10.17 0.92 10.30
CA ALA A 300 10.72 -0.35 9.85
C ALA A 300 9.60 -1.38 9.58
N GLU A 301 9.75 -2.18 8.53
CA GLU A 301 8.80 -3.22 8.11
C GLU A 301 8.40 -4.15 9.26
N SER A 302 9.32 -4.44 10.19
CA SER A 302 9.05 -5.30 11.36
C SER A 302 7.91 -4.80 12.25
N TYR A 303 7.62 -3.51 12.26
CA TYR A 303 6.52 -2.91 13.02
C TYR A 303 5.26 -2.65 12.20
N ALA A 304 5.35 -2.74 10.87
CA ALA A 304 4.24 -2.41 9.97
C ALA A 304 2.98 -3.26 10.22
N GLY A 305 3.16 -4.53 10.57
CA GLY A 305 2.04 -5.43 10.87
C GLY A 305 1.31 -5.13 12.19
N GLU A 306 1.96 -4.39 13.10
CA GLU A 306 1.41 -4.04 14.40
C GLU A 306 0.69 -2.68 14.38
N ILE A 307 1.11 -1.76 13.51
CA ILE A 307 0.52 -0.43 13.39
C ILE A 307 -0.77 -0.50 12.57
N LYS A 308 -1.86 0.07 13.11
CA LYS A 308 -3.16 0.10 12.46
C LYS A 308 -3.73 1.52 12.43
N ALA A 309 -4.54 1.80 11.41
CA ALA A 309 -5.32 3.04 11.39
C ALA A 309 -6.19 3.16 12.66
N GLY A 310 -6.26 4.35 13.21
CA GLY A 310 -6.96 4.65 14.45
C GLY A 310 -6.08 4.60 15.72
N MET A 311 -4.84 4.10 15.65
CA MET A 311 -3.93 4.10 16.77
C MET A 311 -3.52 5.51 17.17
N ALA A 312 -3.35 5.72 18.46
CA ALA A 312 -2.85 6.99 19.01
C ALA A 312 -1.37 7.17 18.66
N ALA A 313 -0.99 8.41 18.39
CA ALA A 313 0.38 8.80 18.17
C ALA A 313 0.67 10.13 18.88
N ALA A 314 1.90 10.31 19.31
CA ALA A 314 2.42 11.59 19.75
C ALA A 314 3.31 12.17 18.66
N ILE A 315 3.01 13.37 18.21
CA ILE A 315 3.75 14.13 17.20
C ILE A 315 4.58 15.16 17.93
N THR A 316 5.90 15.07 17.83
CA THR A 316 6.80 16.08 18.41
C THR A 316 7.25 17.04 17.32
N LEU A 317 6.81 18.30 17.43
CA LEU A 317 7.16 19.40 16.54
C LEU A 317 7.78 20.53 17.38
N GLU A 318 8.93 21.04 16.99
CA GLU A 318 9.65 22.11 17.72
C GLU A 318 9.76 21.85 19.22
N GLY A 319 9.88 20.58 19.64
CA GLY A 319 9.98 20.18 21.05
C GLY A 319 8.65 20.14 21.82
N ARG A 320 7.51 20.29 21.15
CA ARG A 320 6.16 20.16 21.71
C ARG A 320 5.52 18.87 21.26
N ASP A 321 4.96 18.12 22.21
CA ASP A 321 4.19 16.91 21.92
C ASP A 321 2.72 17.27 21.66
N ILE A 322 2.22 16.83 20.51
CA ILE A 322 0.86 17.07 20.04
C ILE A 322 0.19 15.71 19.79
N ALA A 323 -1.05 15.56 20.26
CA ALA A 323 -1.78 14.32 20.06
C ALA A 323 -2.14 14.13 18.58
N GLY A 324 -1.89 12.92 18.07
CA GLY A 324 -2.23 12.51 16.71
C GLY A 324 -2.93 11.17 16.67
N VAL A 325 -3.44 10.82 15.49
CA VAL A 325 -4.07 9.55 15.19
C VAL A 325 -3.55 9.04 13.84
N VAL A 326 -3.11 7.80 13.82
CA VAL A 326 -2.69 7.14 12.56
C VAL A 326 -3.90 7.04 11.62
N THR A 327 -3.80 7.61 10.42
CA THR A 327 -4.86 7.59 9.41
C THR A 327 -4.69 6.46 8.41
N ALA A 328 -3.45 6.18 8.04
CA ALA A 328 -3.14 5.15 7.05
C ALA A 328 -1.74 4.57 7.24
N ILE A 329 -1.57 3.32 6.81
CA ILE A 329 -0.27 2.67 6.62
C ILE A 329 -0.25 2.15 5.18
N SER A 330 0.83 2.44 4.46
CA SER A 330 1.04 1.92 3.11
C SER A 330 1.26 0.40 3.15
N PRO A 331 0.64 -0.37 2.28
CA PRO A 331 0.97 -1.79 2.13
C PRO A 331 2.30 -2.02 1.39
N GLU A 332 2.90 -0.97 0.85
CA GLU A 332 4.14 -1.05 0.08
C GLU A 332 5.36 -0.89 0.98
N VAL A 333 6.30 -1.84 0.87
CA VAL A 333 7.60 -1.78 1.54
C VAL A 333 8.63 -1.19 0.56
N ARG A 334 9.27 -0.10 0.95
CA ARG A 334 10.38 0.51 0.22
C ARG A 334 11.60 0.59 1.10
N GLN A 335 12.73 0.04 0.68
CA GLN A 335 13.99 0.06 1.43
C GLN A 335 13.84 -0.43 2.88
N ASN A 336 13.10 -1.54 3.12
CA ASN A 336 12.80 -2.11 4.44
C ASN A 336 12.00 -1.17 5.37
N GLN A 337 11.34 -0.17 4.81
CA GLN A 337 10.48 0.77 5.53
C GLN A 337 9.10 0.82 4.94
N VAL A 338 8.14 1.14 5.78
CA VAL A 338 6.74 1.35 5.41
C VAL A 338 6.36 2.78 5.78
N THR A 339 5.66 3.44 4.86
CA THR A 339 5.18 4.81 5.06
C THR A 339 3.82 4.80 5.75
N GLY A 340 3.69 5.57 6.81
CA GLY A 340 2.43 5.83 7.50
C GLY A 340 2.06 7.30 7.49
N ARG A 341 0.79 7.60 7.80
CA ARG A 341 0.28 8.96 7.96
C ARG A 341 -0.41 9.13 9.29
N VAL A 342 -0.18 10.26 9.93
CA VAL A 342 -0.79 10.69 11.20
C VAL A 342 -1.42 12.05 10.99
N LYS A 343 -2.67 12.21 11.41
CA LYS A 343 -3.33 13.51 11.51
C LYS A 343 -3.33 14.03 12.94
N PHE A 344 -3.38 15.33 13.11
CA PHE A 344 -3.57 15.98 14.39
C PHE A 344 -4.97 15.67 14.93
N ARG A 345 -5.08 15.29 16.22
CA ARG A 345 -6.36 14.96 16.85
C ARG A 345 -7.21 16.19 17.16
N ASP A 346 -6.57 17.20 17.75
CA ASP A 346 -7.24 18.39 18.32
C ASP A 346 -7.10 19.63 17.41
N GLY A 347 -6.86 19.40 16.10
CA GLY A 347 -6.60 20.44 15.13
C GLY A 347 -5.10 20.71 14.96
N GLN A 348 -4.75 21.24 13.79
CA GLN A 348 -3.37 21.52 13.46
C GLN A 348 -2.85 22.78 14.16
N PRO A 349 -1.60 22.79 14.65
CA PRO A 349 -0.99 24.00 15.20
C PRO A 349 -0.80 25.06 14.10
N PRO A 350 -0.87 26.35 14.46
CA PRO A 350 -0.62 27.43 13.52
C PRO A 350 0.88 27.49 13.14
N GLY A 351 1.16 27.89 11.91
CA GLY A 351 2.54 28.15 11.45
C GLY A 351 3.26 26.95 10.87
N LEU A 352 2.59 25.80 10.69
CA LEU A 352 3.17 24.63 10.05
C LEU A 352 3.64 24.91 8.63
N ARG A 353 4.79 24.34 8.27
CA ARG A 353 5.36 24.43 6.92
C ARG A 353 5.48 23.05 6.30
N GLN A 354 5.22 22.98 5.01
CA GLN A 354 5.45 21.76 4.26
C GLN A 354 6.92 21.33 4.33
N ASN A 355 7.15 20.02 4.44
CA ASN A 355 8.47 19.39 4.61
C ASN A 355 9.19 19.76 5.93
N GLU A 356 8.50 20.32 6.91
CA GLU A 356 9.02 20.49 8.25
C GLU A 356 9.20 19.11 8.91
N ARG A 357 10.32 18.92 9.63
CA ARG A 357 10.60 17.64 10.29
C ARG A 357 9.79 17.50 11.56
N ALA A 358 9.26 16.31 11.77
CA ALA A 358 8.53 15.93 12.96
C ALA A 358 9.05 14.57 13.45
N ALA A 359 9.03 14.33 14.74
CA ALA A 359 9.17 12.99 15.29
C ALA A 359 7.78 12.45 15.62
N VAL A 360 7.52 11.20 15.28
CA VAL A 360 6.25 10.52 15.55
C VAL A 360 6.51 9.33 16.45
N ARG A 361 5.78 9.22 17.55
CA ARG A 361 5.76 8.05 18.41
C ARG A 361 4.38 7.40 18.32
N VAL A 362 4.29 6.25 17.69
CA VAL A 362 3.03 5.50 17.57
C VAL A 362 2.90 4.58 18.78
N MET A 363 1.80 4.69 19.50
CA MET A 363 1.48 3.86 20.66
C MET A 363 0.95 2.50 20.18
N LEU A 364 1.79 1.45 20.32
CA LEU A 364 1.43 0.08 19.91
C LEU A 364 0.59 -0.62 20.96
N ASP A 365 0.94 -0.42 22.24
CA ASP A 365 0.30 -1.09 23.36
C ASP A 365 0.39 -0.20 24.60
N GLU A 366 -0.69 -0.08 25.34
CA GLU A 366 -0.81 0.72 26.54
C GLU A 366 -1.56 -0.09 27.59
N ARG A 367 -0.93 -0.35 28.73
CA ARG A 367 -1.48 -1.17 29.82
C ARG A 367 -1.20 -0.54 31.17
N ASP A 368 -2.23 -0.50 32.00
CA ASP A 368 -2.13 -0.01 33.36
C ASP A 368 -1.93 -1.14 34.36
N GLY A 369 -1.15 -0.84 35.43
CA GLY A 369 -1.00 -1.74 36.58
C GLY A 369 -0.19 -3.01 36.31
N VAL A 370 0.57 -3.10 35.21
CA VAL A 370 1.45 -4.23 34.93
C VAL A 370 2.74 -4.15 35.72
N LEU A 371 3.32 -5.32 36.01
CA LEU A 371 4.67 -5.40 36.55
C LEU A 371 5.67 -5.10 35.43
N LYS A 372 6.59 -4.20 35.68
CA LYS A 372 7.63 -3.78 34.73
C LYS A 372 8.93 -3.43 35.42
N PHE A 373 10.03 -3.48 34.69
CA PHE A 373 11.32 -2.95 35.12
C PHE A 373 12.06 -2.31 33.94
N GLU A 374 13.05 -1.47 34.23
CA GLU A 374 13.86 -0.81 33.21
C GLU A 374 14.67 -1.85 32.41
N ARG A 375 14.54 -1.79 31.10
CA ARG A 375 15.17 -2.75 30.18
C ARG A 375 16.69 -2.51 30.11
N GLY A 376 17.46 -3.56 30.41
CA GLY A 376 18.90 -3.58 30.10
C GLY A 376 19.17 -4.01 28.68
N SER A 377 20.35 -3.66 28.15
CA SER A 377 20.75 -3.99 26.78
C SER A 377 20.82 -5.49 26.47
N PHE A 378 20.85 -6.34 27.50
CA PHE A 378 21.00 -7.80 27.42
C PHE A 378 19.74 -8.57 27.81
N ILE A 379 18.64 -7.89 28.09
CA ILE A 379 17.36 -8.48 28.45
C ILE A 379 16.33 -8.15 27.35
N ASP A 380 15.74 -9.19 26.79
CA ASP A 380 14.68 -9.11 25.79
C ASP A 380 13.49 -10.01 26.16
N ALA A 381 12.43 -9.96 25.37
CA ALA A 381 11.24 -10.78 25.59
C ALA A 381 11.50 -12.30 25.48
N ALA A 382 12.59 -12.72 24.87
CA ALA A 382 12.99 -14.12 24.78
C ALA A 382 13.78 -14.62 25.99
N THR A 383 14.21 -13.71 26.89
CA THR A 383 14.96 -14.03 28.10
C THR A 383 14.10 -14.87 29.05
N ARG A 384 14.58 -16.05 29.43
CA ARG A 384 13.86 -16.99 30.28
C ARG A 384 14.31 -17.01 31.74
N THR A 385 15.44 -16.38 32.03
CA THR A 385 16.00 -16.31 33.39
C THR A 385 16.67 -14.98 33.61
N VAL A 386 16.49 -14.41 34.80
CA VAL A 386 17.17 -13.19 35.25
C VAL A 386 17.77 -13.39 36.63
N TYR A 387 18.72 -12.55 36.99
CA TYR A 387 19.27 -12.57 38.34
C TYR A 387 18.58 -11.52 39.20
N VAL A 388 18.05 -11.95 40.35
CA VAL A 388 17.41 -11.08 41.35
C VAL A 388 18.35 -10.94 42.54
N VAL A 389 18.60 -9.69 42.92
CA VAL A 389 19.45 -9.34 44.07
C VAL A 389 18.70 -9.58 45.36
N ARG A 390 19.24 -10.46 46.23
CA ARG A 390 18.73 -10.75 47.55
C ARG A 390 19.85 -10.55 48.57
N GLY A 391 19.90 -9.37 49.17
CA GLY A 391 20.98 -9.00 50.11
C GLY A 391 22.33 -8.83 49.42
N SER A 392 23.32 -9.67 49.72
CA SER A 392 24.66 -9.66 49.13
C SER A 392 24.82 -10.68 47.98
N GLU A 393 23.76 -11.36 47.58
CA GLU A 393 23.78 -12.38 46.55
C GLU A 393 22.78 -12.10 45.43
N ALA A 394 23.12 -12.47 44.21
CA ALA A 394 22.18 -12.50 43.08
C ALA A 394 21.81 -13.94 42.77
N VAL A 395 20.54 -14.20 42.76
CA VAL A 395 19.97 -15.56 42.55
C VAL A 395 19.29 -15.61 41.18
N ARG A 396 19.55 -16.66 40.43
CA ARG A 396 18.92 -16.88 39.13
C ARG A 396 17.48 -17.33 39.30
N VAL A 397 16.54 -16.55 38.72
CA VAL A 397 15.11 -16.80 38.82
C VAL A 397 14.56 -17.04 37.41
N PRO A 398 13.76 -18.07 37.17
CA PRO A 398 13.05 -18.25 35.93
C PRO A 398 11.96 -17.17 35.81
N VAL A 399 11.87 -16.54 34.64
CA VAL A 399 10.92 -15.47 34.38
C VAL A 399 10.22 -15.69 33.06
N GLU A 400 9.00 -15.21 32.97
CA GLU A 400 8.25 -15.05 31.74
C GLU A 400 8.05 -13.55 31.49
N LEU A 401 8.75 -13.03 30.49
CA LEU A 401 8.69 -11.64 30.10
C LEU A 401 7.66 -11.46 28.97
N GLY A 402 6.96 -10.34 29.02
CA GLY A 402 5.94 -9.98 28.06
C GLY A 402 6.46 -9.00 27.01
N ALA A 403 5.67 -7.96 26.76
CA ALA A 403 6.01 -6.92 25.80
C ALA A 403 7.24 -6.12 26.26
N ALA A 404 8.12 -5.79 25.31
CA ALA A 404 9.28 -4.95 25.55
C ALA A 404 9.15 -3.62 24.81
N SER A 405 9.38 -2.52 25.52
CA SER A 405 9.57 -1.20 24.93
C SER A 405 11.06 -0.87 24.83
N VAL A 406 11.38 0.32 24.36
CA VAL A 406 12.78 0.81 24.33
C VAL A 406 13.35 0.92 25.75
N ALA A 407 12.54 1.40 26.72
CA ALA A 407 12.99 1.70 28.08
C ALA A 407 12.62 0.63 29.10
N GLU A 408 11.53 -0.09 28.92
CA GLU A 408 10.94 -0.97 29.93
C GLU A 408 10.54 -2.33 29.34
N ILE A 409 10.43 -3.33 30.20
CA ILE A 409 9.96 -4.67 29.83
C ILE A 409 8.90 -5.16 30.82
N GLU A 410 7.84 -5.71 30.30
CA GLU A 410 6.73 -6.28 31.09
C GLU A 410 7.13 -7.63 31.70
N VAL A 411 6.69 -7.87 32.94
CA VAL A 411 6.86 -9.14 33.64
C VAL A 411 5.52 -9.84 33.77
N LEU A 412 5.38 -11.00 33.11
CA LEU A 412 4.18 -11.82 33.22
C LEU A 412 4.22 -12.72 34.44
N ARG A 413 5.38 -13.36 34.72
CA ARG A 413 5.57 -14.29 35.83
C ARG A 413 7.02 -14.33 36.30
N GLY A 414 7.22 -14.72 37.56
CA GLY A 414 8.54 -15.04 38.14
C GLY A 414 9.15 -13.93 38.99
N LEU A 415 8.63 -12.72 38.99
CA LEU A 415 9.10 -11.60 39.82
C LEU A 415 7.96 -10.98 40.63
N ALA A 416 8.31 -10.41 41.75
CA ALA A 416 7.40 -9.67 42.64
C ALA A 416 7.70 -8.17 42.63
N PRO A 417 6.70 -7.30 42.96
CA PRO A 417 6.95 -5.86 43.15
C PRO A 417 8.03 -5.64 44.19
N GLY A 418 9.02 -4.80 43.91
CA GLY A 418 10.15 -4.51 44.78
C GLY A 418 11.38 -5.39 44.56
N ASP A 419 11.31 -6.45 43.75
CA ASP A 419 12.49 -7.23 43.36
C ASP A 419 13.48 -6.32 42.58
N ILE A 420 14.78 -6.53 42.82
CA ILE A 420 15.85 -5.80 42.11
C ILE A 420 16.49 -6.79 41.11
N VAL A 421 16.31 -6.52 39.82
CA VAL A 421 16.82 -7.36 38.72
C VAL A 421 18.14 -6.81 38.22
N VAL A 422 19.11 -7.69 37.96
CA VAL A 422 20.38 -7.32 37.32
C VAL A 422 20.14 -7.20 35.80
N THR A 423 20.41 -6.00 35.26
CA THR A 423 20.18 -5.66 33.84
C THR A 423 21.46 -5.55 33.02
N SER A 424 22.65 -5.68 33.66
CA SER A 424 23.95 -5.74 32.98
C SER A 424 24.21 -7.11 32.34
N ASP A 425 25.29 -7.22 31.54
CA ASP A 425 25.69 -8.48 30.90
C ASP A 425 26.01 -9.56 31.94
N THR A 426 25.32 -10.67 31.88
CA THR A 426 25.51 -11.81 32.78
C THR A 426 25.97 -13.07 32.03
N ARG A 427 26.37 -12.94 30.76
CA ARG A 427 26.79 -14.11 29.94
C ARG A 427 28.06 -14.75 30.44
N ASP A 428 28.97 -13.95 31.02
CA ASP A 428 30.25 -14.43 31.61
C ASP A 428 30.06 -15.29 32.86
N LEU A 429 28.86 -15.28 33.47
CA LEU A 429 28.55 -16.03 34.68
C LEU A 429 28.25 -17.53 34.44
N ASN A 430 28.48 -18.04 33.22
CA ASN A 430 28.33 -19.46 32.86
C ASN A 430 27.06 -20.11 33.40
N GLN A 431 25.97 -19.34 33.50
CA GLN A 431 24.67 -19.79 34.06
C GLN A 431 24.74 -20.25 35.54
N ALA A 432 25.63 -19.69 36.33
CA ALA A 432 25.70 -19.97 37.77
C ALA A 432 24.32 -19.80 38.43
N ALA A 433 23.98 -20.69 39.39
CA ALA A 433 22.71 -20.62 40.09
C ALA A 433 22.61 -19.36 40.98
N GLN A 434 23.76 -18.90 41.48
CA GLN A 434 23.90 -17.70 42.31
C GLN A 434 25.34 -17.16 42.24
N PHE A 435 25.53 -15.86 42.44
CA PHE A 435 26.84 -15.25 42.59
C PHE A 435 26.82 -14.20 43.71
N ALA A 436 27.97 -13.96 44.33
CA ALA A 436 28.10 -12.98 45.40
C ALA A 436 28.38 -11.57 44.81
N ILE A 437 27.74 -10.58 45.40
CA ILE A 437 27.94 -9.17 45.08
C ILE A 437 28.89 -8.57 46.14
N SER A 438 30.07 -8.14 45.73
CA SER A 438 30.98 -7.39 46.58
C SER A 438 30.63 -5.88 46.60
N ASN A 439 30.60 -5.32 47.79
CA ASN A 439 30.47 -3.86 47.92
C ASN A 439 31.66 -3.14 47.38
#